data_ec77e58df66bf467b6d583141fe139de
#
_entry.id   ec77e58df66bf467b6d583141fe139de
#
_cell.length_a   1.000
_cell.length_b   1.000
_cell.length_c   1.000
_cell.angle_alpha   90.00
_cell.angle_beta   90.00
_cell.angle_gamma   90.00
#
_symmetry.space_group_name_H-M   'P 1'
#
loop_
_entity.id
_entity.type
_entity.pdbx_description
1 polymer ?
#
loop_
_entity_poly.entity_id
_entity_poly.type
_entity_poly.pdbx_seq_one_letter_code
_entity_poly.pdbx_strand_id
1 'polypeptide(L)'
;TNDPVEQAGIDRAMAEASASSLILAGFDGSKPISDEDMLVLARSAGHRAIAVVNKVDLPQQLDEKLLKKHFLHIVPLSAKTGDGLDKLLNLIPRTVGLGDGAFDGALITNARQAAALARAAERCEAALYAAQSGMTPDAVVMDAEGAITALGEITGETVTDAVVTRIFSDFCVGK
;
A
#
# COMPACT_ATOMS: atom_id res chain seq x y z
N THR A 1 13.45 -15.50 21.97
CA THR A 1 14.43 -14.45 22.32
C THR A 1 13.97 -13.72 23.54
N ASN A 2 14.88 -13.53 24.52
CA ASN A 2 14.62 -12.78 25.77
C ASN A 2 14.83 -11.26 25.61
N ASP A 3 14.90 -10.75 24.40
CA ASP A 3 15.04 -9.30 24.14
C ASP A 3 13.67 -8.63 24.21
N PRO A 4 13.43 -7.71 25.17
CA PRO A 4 12.14 -7.01 25.32
C PRO A 4 11.76 -6.18 24.08
N VAL A 5 12.74 -5.69 23.31
CA VAL A 5 12.53 -4.89 22.10
C VAL A 5 12.01 -5.79 20.97
N GLU A 6 12.58 -6.99 20.84
CA GLU A 6 12.16 -7.99 19.85
C GLU A 6 10.78 -8.54 20.17
N GLN A 7 10.50 -8.82 21.45
CA GLN A 7 9.18 -9.26 21.90
C GLN A 7 8.09 -8.19 21.63
N ALA A 8 8.36 -6.93 21.92
CA ALA A 8 7.44 -5.83 21.63
C ALA A 8 7.18 -5.67 20.12
N GLY A 9 8.20 -5.89 19.28
CA GLY A 9 8.07 -5.92 17.83
C GLY A 9 7.17 -7.07 17.34
N ILE A 10 7.31 -8.24 17.93
CA ILE A 10 6.49 -9.42 17.64
C ILE A 10 5.03 -9.18 18.02
N ASP A 11 4.76 -8.65 19.22
CA ASP A 11 3.40 -8.39 19.72
C ASP A 11 2.68 -7.34 18.86
N ARG A 12 3.41 -6.31 18.40
CA ARG A 12 2.89 -5.29 17.49
C ARG A 12 2.54 -5.87 16.12
N ALA A 13 3.44 -6.69 15.55
CA ALA A 13 3.18 -7.38 14.29
C ALA A 13 1.96 -8.31 14.37
N MET A 14 1.73 -8.94 15.53
CA MET A 14 0.54 -9.78 15.75
C MET A 14 -0.76 -8.99 15.82
N ALA A 15 -0.75 -7.84 16.48
CA ALA A 15 -1.91 -6.96 16.55
C ALA A 15 -2.28 -6.43 15.16
N GLU A 16 -1.29 -6.03 14.38
CA GLU A 16 -1.47 -5.56 12.99
C GLU A 16 -1.95 -6.69 12.07
N ALA A 17 -1.40 -7.90 12.18
CA ALA A 17 -1.84 -9.06 11.40
C ALA A 17 -3.30 -9.40 11.67
N SER A 18 -3.74 -9.34 12.93
CA SER A 18 -5.14 -9.62 13.31
C SER A 18 -6.13 -8.59 12.77
N ALA A 19 -5.69 -7.34 12.58
CA ALA A 19 -6.50 -6.26 12.02
C ALA A 19 -6.44 -6.19 10.49
N SER A 20 -5.51 -6.91 9.85
CA SER A 20 -5.29 -6.85 8.41
C SER A 20 -6.32 -7.65 7.63
N SER A 21 -6.65 -7.18 6.41
CA SER A 21 -7.51 -7.92 5.47
C SER A 21 -6.78 -9.05 4.74
N LEU A 22 -5.45 -9.02 4.73
CA LEU A 22 -4.57 -9.99 4.10
C LEU A 22 -3.21 -10.02 4.78
N ILE A 23 -2.67 -11.22 4.97
CA ILE A 23 -1.30 -11.44 5.44
C ILE A 23 -0.44 -11.90 4.28
N LEU A 24 0.71 -11.25 4.06
CA LEU A 24 1.77 -11.76 3.22
C LEU A 24 2.83 -12.43 4.10
N ALA A 25 2.85 -13.76 4.12
CA ALA A 25 3.78 -14.55 4.91
C ALA A 25 5.05 -14.82 4.09
N GLY A 26 6.16 -14.16 4.44
CA GLY A 26 7.44 -14.26 3.72
C GLY A 26 8.31 -15.40 4.22
N PHE A 27 8.86 -16.20 3.28
CA PHE A 27 9.76 -17.30 3.53
C PHE A 27 11.02 -17.16 2.66
N ASP A 28 12.18 -17.54 3.18
CA ASP A 28 13.43 -17.59 2.44
C ASP A 28 13.57 -18.92 1.71
N GLY A 29 13.32 -18.93 0.39
CA GLY A 29 13.40 -20.15 -0.43
C GLY A 29 14.80 -20.77 -0.50
N SER A 30 15.85 -20.00 -0.21
CA SER A 30 17.23 -20.48 -0.25
C SER A 30 17.67 -21.27 1.00
N LYS A 31 16.79 -21.41 2.00
CA LYS A 31 17.05 -22.08 3.26
C LYS A 31 15.98 -23.13 3.59
N PRO A 32 16.31 -24.17 4.37
CA PRO A 32 15.30 -25.01 4.98
C PRO A 32 14.39 -24.20 5.92
N ILE A 33 13.17 -24.70 6.16
CA ILE A 33 12.23 -24.10 7.12
C ILE A 33 12.87 -24.03 8.51
N SER A 34 12.82 -22.86 9.13
CA SER A 34 13.30 -22.58 10.48
C SER A 34 12.16 -22.61 11.51
N ASP A 35 12.53 -22.57 12.80
CA ASP A 35 11.55 -22.43 13.89
C ASP A 35 10.79 -21.09 13.81
N GLU A 36 11.43 -20.02 13.32
CA GLU A 36 10.78 -18.72 13.06
C GLU A 36 9.73 -18.84 11.96
N ASP A 37 10.03 -19.56 10.88
CA ASP A 37 9.06 -19.84 9.81
C ASP A 37 7.86 -20.65 10.33
N MET A 38 8.06 -21.56 11.27
CA MET A 38 6.97 -22.29 11.93
C MET A 38 6.06 -21.37 12.74
N LEU A 39 6.60 -20.33 13.35
CA LEU A 39 5.80 -19.29 14.03
C LEU A 39 4.99 -18.47 13.02
N VAL A 40 5.57 -18.11 11.88
CA VAL A 40 4.85 -17.42 10.79
C VAL A 40 3.69 -18.27 10.28
N LEU A 41 3.91 -19.57 10.07
CA LEU A 41 2.86 -20.54 9.69
C LEU A 41 1.73 -20.57 10.71
N ALA A 42 2.05 -20.73 11.98
CA ALA A 42 1.06 -20.80 13.05
C ALA A 42 0.22 -19.50 13.16
N ARG A 43 0.86 -18.36 12.99
CA ARG A 43 0.21 -17.03 13.06
C ARG A 43 -0.64 -16.71 11.84
N SER A 44 -0.30 -17.25 10.68
CA SER A 44 -1.08 -17.08 9.46
C SER A 44 -2.32 -17.98 9.42
N ALA A 45 -2.38 -18.99 10.30
CA ALA A 45 -3.47 -19.95 10.35
C ALA A 45 -4.81 -19.25 10.68
N GLY A 46 -5.85 -19.55 9.91
CA GLY A 46 -7.18 -18.97 10.07
C GLY A 46 -7.36 -17.57 9.50
N HIS A 47 -6.29 -16.96 8.98
CA HIS A 47 -6.35 -15.68 8.29
C HIS A 47 -6.31 -15.86 6.78
N ARG A 48 -6.76 -14.82 6.06
CA ARG A 48 -6.57 -14.72 4.62
C ARG A 48 -5.09 -14.42 4.38
N ALA A 49 -4.34 -15.40 3.84
CA ALA A 49 -2.89 -15.28 3.73
C ALA A 49 -2.36 -15.82 2.40
N ILE A 50 -1.29 -15.20 1.90
CA ILE A 50 -0.49 -15.65 0.75
C ILE A 50 0.92 -15.94 1.26
N ALA A 51 1.43 -17.16 0.99
CA ALA A 51 2.83 -17.46 1.21
C ALA A 51 3.69 -16.88 0.09
N VAL A 52 4.70 -16.11 0.44
CA VAL A 52 5.66 -15.52 -0.48
C VAL A 52 7.01 -16.21 -0.29
N VAL A 53 7.40 -17.05 -1.24
CA VAL A 53 8.71 -17.72 -1.23
C VAL A 53 9.70 -16.83 -1.96
N ASN A 54 10.50 -16.08 -1.20
CA ASN A 54 11.48 -15.12 -1.74
C ASN A 54 12.81 -15.79 -2.07
N LYS A 55 13.63 -15.09 -2.85
CA LYS A 55 14.96 -15.48 -3.28
C LYS A 55 14.98 -16.66 -4.25
N VAL A 56 14.03 -16.68 -5.20
CA VAL A 56 14.03 -17.71 -6.26
C VAL A 56 15.22 -17.59 -7.23
N ASP A 57 15.95 -16.48 -7.16
CA ASP A 57 17.24 -16.28 -7.87
C ASP A 57 18.40 -17.09 -7.27
N LEU A 58 18.20 -17.74 -6.11
CA LEU A 58 19.16 -18.60 -5.44
C LEU A 58 18.72 -20.08 -5.50
N PRO A 59 19.65 -21.05 -5.24
CA PRO A 59 19.28 -22.46 -5.11
C PRO A 59 18.23 -22.66 -4.02
N GLN A 60 17.13 -23.34 -4.37
CA GLN A 60 16.00 -23.55 -3.47
C GLN A 60 16.26 -24.74 -2.53
N GLN A 61 16.01 -24.55 -1.24
CA GLN A 61 16.15 -25.56 -0.18
C GLN A 61 14.86 -25.72 0.66
N LEU A 62 13.90 -24.81 0.50
CA LEU A 62 12.66 -24.82 1.22
C LEU A 62 11.72 -25.92 0.70
N ASP A 63 11.21 -26.79 1.60
CA ASP A 63 10.19 -27.76 1.23
C ASP A 63 8.80 -27.13 1.17
N GLU A 64 8.36 -26.80 -0.04
CA GLU A 64 7.03 -26.22 -0.27
C GLU A 64 5.86 -27.13 0.15
N LYS A 65 6.07 -28.43 0.38
CA LYS A 65 4.97 -29.32 0.77
C LYS A 65 4.34 -28.91 2.08
N LEU A 66 5.14 -28.34 3.00
CA LEU A 66 4.63 -27.81 4.25
C LEU A 66 3.77 -26.58 4.02
N LEU A 67 4.21 -25.65 3.18
CA LEU A 67 3.45 -24.44 2.84
C LEU A 67 2.11 -24.78 2.18
N LYS A 68 2.09 -25.78 1.29
CA LYS A 68 0.87 -26.24 0.59
C LYS A 68 -0.22 -26.80 1.53
N LYS A 69 0.14 -27.20 2.76
CA LYS A 69 -0.83 -27.61 3.78
C LYS A 69 -1.49 -26.45 4.50
N HIS A 70 -0.83 -25.30 4.54
CA HIS A 70 -1.25 -24.13 5.33
C HIS A 70 -1.77 -22.97 4.48
N PHE A 71 -1.28 -22.82 3.24
CA PHE A 71 -1.65 -21.73 2.36
C PHE A 71 -2.34 -22.21 1.10
N LEU A 72 -3.43 -21.54 0.75
CA LEU A 72 -4.12 -21.74 -0.52
C LEU A 72 -3.29 -21.20 -1.70
N HIS A 73 -2.58 -20.11 -1.45
CA HIS A 73 -1.78 -19.42 -2.45
C HIS A 73 -0.32 -19.35 -2.01
N ILE A 74 0.57 -19.79 -2.91
CA ILE A 74 2.03 -19.73 -2.75
C ILE A 74 2.59 -19.03 -3.97
N VAL A 75 3.34 -17.96 -3.76
CA VAL A 75 3.95 -17.16 -4.83
C VAL A 75 5.47 -17.18 -4.68
N PRO A 76 6.18 -17.90 -5.54
CA PRO A 76 7.63 -17.79 -5.63
C PRO A 76 7.99 -16.47 -6.32
N LEU A 77 8.93 -15.71 -5.72
CA LEU A 77 9.44 -14.46 -6.27
C LEU A 77 10.89 -14.18 -5.85
N SER A 78 11.53 -13.26 -6.52
CA SER A 78 12.77 -12.63 -6.08
C SER A 78 12.54 -11.12 -5.93
N ALA A 79 12.56 -10.64 -4.69
CA ALA A 79 12.50 -9.21 -4.43
C ALA A 79 13.72 -8.45 -4.98
N LYS A 80 14.85 -9.16 -5.22
CA LYS A 80 16.07 -8.59 -5.78
C LYS A 80 15.96 -8.35 -7.28
N THR A 81 15.38 -9.28 -8.03
CA THR A 81 15.29 -9.22 -9.49
C THR A 81 13.95 -8.73 -10.00
N GLY A 82 12.90 -8.75 -9.13
CA GLY A 82 11.51 -8.47 -9.49
C GLY A 82 10.77 -9.68 -10.07
N ASP A 83 11.45 -10.81 -10.24
CA ASP A 83 10.84 -12.02 -10.81
C ASP A 83 9.70 -12.52 -9.92
N GLY A 84 8.56 -12.84 -10.51
CA GLY A 84 7.36 -13.28 -9.81
C GLY A 84 6.53 -12.18 -9.12
N LEU A 85 6.99 -10.92 -9.12
CA LEU A 85 6.28 -9.81 -8.47
C LEU A 85 4.90 -9.56 -9.11
N ASP A 86 4.81 -9.62 -10.44
CA ASP A 86 3.55 -9.43 -11.17
C ASP A 86 2.49 -10.45 -10.75
N LYS A 87 2.90 -11.70 -10.47
CA LYS A 87 2.00 -12.75 -9.98
C LYS A 87 1.43 -12.41 -8.62
N LEU A 88 2.27 -11.90 -7.71
CA LEU A 88 1.85 -11.46 -6.38
C LEU A 88 0.87 -10.29 -6.49
N LEU A 89 1.21 -9.25 -7.26
CA LEU A 89 0.38 -8.07 -7.46
C LEU A 89 -0.99 -8.40 -8.04
N ASN A 90 -1.07 -9.33 -8.99
CA ASN A 90 -2.32 -9.79 -9.56
C ASN A 90 -3.16 -10.66 -8.60
N LEU A 91 -2.49 -11.36 -7.68
CA LEU A 91 -3.16 -12.26 -6.74
C LEU A 91 -3.77 -11.51 -5.53
N ILE A 92 -3.11 -10.46 -5.05
CA ILE A 92 -3.55 -9.68 -3.89
C ILE A 92 -5.02 -9.20 -4.03
N PRO A 93 -5.43 -8.49 -5.10
CA PRO A 93 -6.80 -8.00 -5.24
C PRO A 93 -7.83 -9.12 -5.26
N ARG A 94 -7.51 -10.22 -5.94
CA ARG A 94 -8.38 -11.41 -6.01
C ARG A 94 -8.57 -12.02 -4.63
N THR A 95 -7.49 -12.09 -3.86
CA THR A 95 -7.53 -12.68 -2.51
C THR A 95 -8.33 -11.83 -1.54
N VAL A 96 -8.33 -10.50 -1.65
CA VAL A 96 -9.12 -9.61 -0.79
C VAL A 96 -10.54 -9.35 -1.30
N GLY A 97 -10.91 -9.93 -2.47
CA GLY A 97 -12.26 -9.81 -3.02
C GLY A 97 -12.51 -8.53 -3.82
N LEU A 98 -11.46 -7.88 -4.32
CA LEU A 98 -11.56 -6.65 -5.12
C LEU A 98 -11.76 -6.91 -6.63
N GLY A 99 -11.92 -8.18 -7.06
CA GLY A 99 -12.18 -8.54 -8.46
C GLY A 99 -10.92 -8.63 -9.33
N ASP A 100 -11.12 -8.97 -10.62
CA ASP A 100 -10.06 -9.20 -11.61
C ASP A 100 -9.55 -7.91 -12.29
N GLY A 101 -9.44 -6.80 -11.56
CA GLY A 101 -8.83 -5.59 -12.08
C GLY A 101 -7.35 -5.79 -12.35
N ALA A 102 -6.93 -5.78 -13.61
CA ALA A 102 -5.52 -5.81 -13.97
C ALA A 102 -4.81 -4.59 -13.34
N PHE A 103 -3.78 -4.83 -12.56
CA PHE A 103 -2.89 -3.79 -12.06
C PHE A 103 -2.01 -3.30 -13.22
N ASP A 104 -2.36 -2.19 -13.82
CA ASP A 104 -1.48 -1.47 -14.72
C ASP A 104 -0.70 -0.43 -13.88
N GLY A 105 0.45 -0.86 -13.39
CA GLY A 105 1.59 -0.05 -12.92
C GLY A 105 1.40 0.96 -11.78
N ALA A 106 0.20 1.35 -11.39
CA ALA A 106 -0.04 2.29 -10.30
C ALA A 106 -0.78 1.62 -9.15
N LEU A 107 -0.19 1.62 -7.98
CA LEU A 107 -0.69 1.07 -6.71
C LEU A 107 -1.95 1.77 -6.16
N ILE A 108 -2.97 1.95 -6.99
CA ILE A 108 -4.28 2.45 -6.53
C ILE A 108 -5.16 1.25 -6.23
N THR A 109 -5.06 0.75 -5.01
CA THR A 109 -5.71 -0.48 -4.54
C THR A 109 -7.21 -0.32 -4.26
N ASN A 110 -7.78 0.87 -4.46
CA ASN A 110 -9.17 1.17 -4.10
C ASN A 110 -9.80 2.11 -5.13
N ALA A 111 -10.95 1.73 -5.70
CA ALA A 111 -11.72 2.57 -6.61
C ALA A 111 -12.03 3.97 -6.01
N ARG A 112 -12.19 4.07 -4.69
CA ARG A 112 -12.35 5.33 -3.97
C ARG A 112 -11.10 6.21 -4.08
N GLN A 113 -9.91 5.63 -3.93
CA GLN A 113 -8.63 6.37 -4.07
C GLN A 113 -8.40 6.83 -5.51
N ALA A 114 -8.74 5.98 -6.50
CA ALA A 114 -8.69 6.34 -7.91
C ALA A 114 -9.62 7.53 -8.21
N ALA A 115 -10.85 7.49 -7.71
CA ALA A 115 -11.81 8.58 -7.85
C ALA A 115 -11.33 9.87 -7.15
N ALA A 116 -10.71 9.77 -5.98
CA ALA A 116 -10.15 10.92 -5.28
C ALA A 116 -8.99 11.55 -6.05
N LEU A 117 -8.10 10.74 -6.64
CA LEU A 117 -7.02 11.22 -7.50
C LEU A 117 -7.55 11.91 -8.78
N ALA A 118 -8.56 11.34 -9.42
CA ALA A 118 -9.18 11.95 -10.59
C ALA A 118 -9.76 13.32 -10.24
N ARG A 119 -10.50 13.44 -9.14
CA ARG A 119 -11.02 14.74 -8.67
C ARG A 119 -9.90 15.73 -8.34
N ALA A 120 -8.82 15.27 -7.71
CA ALA A 120 -7.67 16.13 -7.42
C ALA A 120 -7.03 16.67 -8.72
N ALA A 121 -6.85 15.81 -9.73
CA ALA A 121 -6.32 16.23 -11.03
C ALA A 121 -7.22 17.27 -11.72
N GLU A 122 -8.54 17.04 -11.79
CA GLU A 122 -9.50 17.99 -12.35
C GLU A 122 -9.43 19.35 -11.64
N ARG A 123 -9.31 19.37 -10.31
CA ARG A 123 -9.18 20.60 -9.54
C ARG A 123 -7.85 21.32 -9.79
N CYS A 124 -6.75 20.58 -9.93
CA CYS A 124 -5.47 21.19 -10.31
C CYS A 124 -5.52 21.82 -11.71
N GLU A 125 -6.16 21.16 -12.67
CA GLU A 125 -6.35 21.69 -14.02
C GLU A 125 -7.22 22.96 -14.00
N ALA A 126 -8.29 22.97 -13.20
CA ALA A 126 -9.14 24.15 -13.03
C ALA A 126 -8.38 25.34 -12.41
N ALA A 127 -7.58 25.08 -11.36
CA ALA A 127 -6.72 26.11 -10.74
C ALA A 127 -5.71 26.68 -11.74
N LEU A 128 -5.07 25.82 -12.53
CA LEU A 128 -4.11 26.23 -13.56
C LEU A 128 -4.79 27.08 -14.64
N TYR A 129 -5.96 26.65 -15.11
CA TYR A 129 -6.75 27.40 -16.08
C TYR A 129 -7.16 28.78 -15.53
N ALA A 130 -7.65 28.83 -14.29
CA ALA A 130 -8.02 30.11 -13.64
C ALA A 130 -6.83 31.06 -13.54
N ALA A 131 -5.66 30.58 -13.17
CA ALA A 131 -4.44 31.37 -13.08
C ALA A 131 -3.99 31.89 -14.46
N GLN A 132 -4.01 31.06 -15.49
CA GLN A 132 -3.61 31.40 -16.84
C GLN A 132 -4.61 32.38 -17.52
N SER A 133 -5.90 32.31 -17.17
CA SER A 133 -6.97 33.12 -17.70
C SER A 133 -7.11 34.48 -17.00
N GLY A 134 -6.27 34.78 -16.00
CA GLY A 134 -6.32 36.04 -15.25
C GLY A 134 -7.56 36.15 -14.35
N MET A 135 -8.13 35.03 -13.92
CA MET A 135 -9.24 35.01 -12.95
C MET A 135 -8.78 35.52 -11.58
N THR A 136 -9.73 35.77 -10.68
CA THR A 136 -9.41 36.28 -9.34
C THR A 136 -8.58 35.26 -8.56
N PRO A 137 -7.65 35.68 -7.69
CA PRO A 137 -6.87 34.78 -6.84
C PRO A 137 -7.75 33.81 -6.03
N ASP A 138 -8.93 34.26 -5.58
CA ASP A 138 -9.86 33.43 -4.83
C ASP A 138 -10.34 32.19 -5.62
N ALA A 139 -10.53 32.33 -6.94
CA ALA A 139 -10.92 31.21 -7.80
C ALA A 139 -9.80 30.15 -7.87
N VAL A 140 -8.55 30.59 -7.99
CA VAL A 140 -7.37 29.69 -8.01
C VAL A 140 -7.23 28.96 -6.69
N VAL A 141 -7.37 29.69 -5.57
CA VAL A 141 -7.26 29.12 -4.22
C VAL A 141 -8.37 28.10 -3.96
N MET A 142 -9.60 28.38 -4.33
CA MET A 142 -10.74 27.48 -4.13
C MET A 142 -10.54 26.12 -4.84
N ASP A 143 -10.02 26.13 -6.06
CA ASP A 143 -9.74 24.91 -6.80
C ASP A 143 -8.51 24.17 -6.23
N ALA A 144 -7.47 24.90 -5.78
CA ALA A 144 -6.33 24.31 -5.10
C ALA A 144 -6.73 23.63 -3.78
N GLU A 145 -7.59 24.26 -2.97
CA GLU A 145 -8.16 23.67 -1.75
C GLU A 145 -8.97 22.40 -2.05
N GLY A 146 -9.75 22.43 -3.13
CA GLY A 146 -10.50 21.29 -3.60
C GLY A 146 -9.59 20.09 -3.97
N ALA A 147 -8.45 20.36 -4.61
CA ALA A 147 -7.44 19.33 -4.92
C ALA A 147 -6.83 18.74 -3.64
N ILE A 148 -6.43 19.58 -2.69
CA ILE A 148 -5.86 19.15 -1.40
C ILE A 148 -6.87 18.31 -0.61
N THR A 149 -8.13 18.73 -0.59
CA THR A 149 -9.21 17.97 0.09
C THR A 149 -9.38 16.59 -0.53
N ALA A 150 -9.38 16.47 -1.85
CA ALA A 150 -9.49 15.20 -2.55
C ALA A 150 -8.27 14.29 -2.26
N LEU A 151 -7.06 14.83 -2.18
CA LEU A 151 -5.86 14.08 -1.79
C LEU A 151 -5.91 13.64 -0.31
N GLY A 152 -6.45 14.48 0.58
CA GLY A 152 -6.64 14.15 1.99
C GLY A 152 -7.54 12.93 2.22
N GLU A 153 -8.50 12.69 1.32
CA GLU A 153 -9.32 11.46 1.39
C GLU A 153 -8.50 10.17 1.18
N ILE A 154 -7.33 10.26 0.55
CA ILE A 154 -6.44 9.12 0.30
C ILE A 154 -5.52 8.87 1.50
N THR A 155 -4.95 9.95 2.06
CA THR A 155 -4.02 9.88 3.19
C THR A 155 -4.71 9.78 4.54
N GLY A 156 -6.00 10.12 4.61
CA GLY A 156 -6.76 10.26 5.86
C GLY A 156 -6.46 11.56 6.60
N GLU A 157 -5.71 12.48 5.99
CA GLU A 157 -5.42 13.80 6.53
C GLU A 157 -6.51 14.79 6.14
N THR A 158 -7.02 15.53 7.10
CA THR A 158 -7.88 16.68 6.85
C THR A 158 -7.02 17.90 6.51
N VAL A 159 -7.51 18.71 5.57
CA VAL A 159 -6.88 20.00 5.26
C VAL A 159 -6.81 20.83 6.55
N THR A 160 -5.61 21.09 7.03
CA THR A 160 -5.43 21.93 8.21
C THR A 160 -5.44 23.40 7.79
N ASP A 161 -6.02 24.27 8.62
CA ASP A 161 -6.02 25.73 8.46
C ASP A 161 -4.62 26.30 8.15
N ALA A 162 -3.56 25.60 8.58
CA ALA A 162 -2.18 25.96 8.30
C ALA A 162 -1.81 25.90 6.80
N VAL A 163 -2.36 24.93 6.04
CA VAL A 163 -2.10 24.82 4.59
C VAL A 163 -2.83 25.93 3.86
N VAL A 164 -4.09 26.17 4.23
CA VAL A 164 -4.90 27.26 3.68
C VAL A 164 -4.22 28.61 3.93
N THR A 165 -3.80 28.86 5.15
CA THR A 165 -3.10 30.09 5.56
C THR A 165 -1.80 30.30 4.75
N ARG A 166 -1.07 29.21 4.47
CA ARG A 166 0.18 29.29 3.70
C ARG A 166 -0.08 29.61 2.24
N ILE A 167 -1.11 29.02 1.62
CA ILE A 167 -1.53 29.36 0.25
C ILE A 167 -1.86 30.85 0.18
N PHE A 168 -2.69 31.37 1.08
CA PHE A 168 -3.04 32.78 1.12
C PHE A 168 -1.84 33.71 1.37
N SER A 169 -0.87 33.31 2.20
CA SER A 169 0.32 34.12 2.47
C SER A 169 1.24 34.24 1.25
N ASP A 170 1.36 33.18 0.47
CA ASP A 170 2.24 33.13 -0.70
C ASP A 170 1.59 33.78 -1.95
N PHE A 171 0.25 33.83 -2.04
CA PHE A 171 -0.49 34.48 -3.11
C PHE A 171 -0.93 35.93 -2.80
N CYS A 172 -0.80 36.40 -1.57
CA CYS A 172 -1.01 37.78 -1.22
C CYS A 172 0.18 38.67 -1.66
N VAL A 173 0.44 38.73 -2.96
CA VAL A 173 1.29 39.73 -3.58
C VAL A 173 0.36 40.75 -4.25
N GLY A 174 -0.02 41.76 -3.50
CA GLY A 174 -0.86 42.80 -4.04
C GLY A 174 -1.00 43.96 -3.05
N LYS A 175 0.03 44.78 -2.92
CA LYS A 175 -0.12 46.21 -2.64
C LYS A 175 0.13 46.95 -3.91
#